data_7df6887b7704e1e4ac41f6f04b32e4fd
#
_entry.id   7df6887b7704e1e4ac41f6f04b32e4fd
#
_cell.length_a   1.000
_cell.length_b   1.000
_cell.length_c   1.000
_cell.angle_alpha   90.00
_cell.angle_beta   90.00
_cell.angle_gamma   90.00
#
_symmetry.space_group_name_H-M   'P 1'
#
loop_
_entity.id
_entity.type
_entity.pdbx_description
1 polymer ?
#
loop_
_entity_poly.entity_id
_entity_poly.type
_entity_poly.pdbx_seq_one_letter_code
_entity_poly.pdbx_strand_id
1 'polypeptide(L)'
;MTMRGIGVVFLTVACIQPVRALGQDLADYDYENLSLRGISFDAGRIFPNNVDSTDVLGVRFDLGFLGPGFRLIPGVSYWTSTMTQSQVGRLESRVDALNASQGGSPPPGGLDLGTIDRSDLIVSLDGQYLWSVPLGLFFWAGAGLSAHFLNGSGASVDGTFVEDLLDSAGAGFNVQAGLEYPISDRVRLYGGPKFELLGDLTYVDLRVGLSFIWGSLAQGEAR
;
A
#
# COMPACT_ATOMS: atom_id res chain seq x y z
N MET A 1 -5.56 41.12 8.61
CA MET A 1 -5.05 40.11 9.52
C MET A 1 -6.23 39.20 9.88
N THR A 2 -6.51 38.19 9.06
CA THR A 2 -7.68 37.30 9.17
C THR A 2 -7.17 35.89 9.42
N MET A 3 -7.30 35.44 10.67
CA MET A 3 -7.04 34.06 11.08
C MET A 3 -8.10 33.14 10.45
N ARG A 4 -7.65 32.26 9.56
CA ARG A 4 -8.46 31.12 9.08
C ARG A 4 -8.35 29.98 10.10
N GLY A 5 -9.49 29.67 10.74
CA GLY A 5 -9.62 28.58 11.67
C GLY A 5 -9.45 27.23 10.97
N ILE A 6 -8.54 26.43 11.49
CA ILE A 6 -8.35 25.01 11.12
C ILE A 6 -9.45 24.24 11.85
N GLY A 7 -10.46 23.78 11.11
CA GLY A 7 -11.47 22.88 11.63
C GLY A 7 -10.86 21.48 11.83
N VAL A 8 -10.66 21.10 13.08
CA VAL A 8 -10.29 19.72 13.45
C VAL A 8 -11.57 18.88 13.35
N VAL A 9 -11.65 18.02 12.36
CA VAL A 9 -12.69 16.99 12.25
C VAL A 9 -12.33 15.86 13.20
N PHE A 10 -13.02 15.81 14.34
CA PHE A 10 -13.01 14.64 15.22
C PHE A 10 -13.79 13.50 14.55
N LEU A 11 -13.07 12.52 14.04
CA LEU A 11 -13.65 11.24 13.63
C LEU A 11 -13.99 10.45 14.88
N THR A 12 -15.23 10.51 15.32
CA THR A 12 -15.75 9.67 16.41
C THR A 12 -15.81 8.23 15.87
N VAL A 13 -14.84 7.41 16.23
CA VAL A 13 -14.93 5.95 16.07
C VAL A 13 -16.00 5.48 17.05
N ALA A 14 -17.22 5.33 16.57
CA ALA A 14 -18.25 4.62 17.30
C ALA A 14 -17.77 3.18 17.47
N CYS A 15 -17.52 2.77 18.71
CA CYS A 15 -17.34 1.36 19.05
C CYS A 15 -18.63 0.62 18.73
N ILE A 16 -18.74 0.10 17.52
CA ILE A 16 -19.80 -0.82 17.12
C ILE A 16 -19.49 -2.10 17.88
N GLN A 17 -20.21 -2.34 18.97
CA GLN A 17 -20.17 -3.65 19.63
C GLN A 17 -20.57 -4.69 18.59
N PRO A 18 -19.82 -5.81 18.45
CA PRO A 18 -20.16 -6.83 17.49
C PRO A 18 -21.53 -7.41 17.88
N VAL A 19 -22.54 -7.08 17.09
CA VAL A 19 -23.78 -7.85 17.10
C VAL A 19 -23.36 -9.25 16.68
N ARG A 20 -23.48 -10.21 17.58
CA ARG A 20 -23.29 -11.62 17.26
C ARG A 20 -24.27 -11.97 16.15
N ALA A 21 -23.80 -11.88 14.90
CA ALA A 21 -24.52 -12.43 13.77
C ALA A 21 -24.55 -13.94 13.95
N LEU A 22 -25.75 -14.48 14.10
CA LEU A 22 -26.02 -15.90 14.16
C LEU A 22 -25.42 -16.55 12.90
N GLY A 23 -24.37 -17.36 13.07
CA GLY A 23 -24.12 -18.43 12.14
C GLY A 23 -22.81 -18.50 11.38
N GLN A 24 -21.75 -17.80 11.76
CA GLN A 24 -20.42 -18.21 11.29
C GLN A 24 -19.45 -18.20 12.46
N ASP A 25 -19.24 -19.38 12.98
CA ASP A 25 -18.21 -19.61 13.99
C ASP A 25 -16.84 -19.48 13.29
N LEU A 26 -16.21 -18.30 13.42
CA LEU A 26 -14.82 -18.10 13.03
C LEU A 26 -13.87 -18.99 13.87
N ALA A 27 -14.43 -19.85 14.72
CA ALA A 27 -13.72 -20.63 15.73
C ALA A 27 -13.05 -21.91 15.19
N ASP A 28 -13.33 -22.33 13.96
CA ASP A 28 -12.71 -23.53 13.38
C ASP A 28 -11.39 -23.26 12.65
N TYR A 29 -10.70 -22.15 13.01
CA TYR A 29 -9.40 -21.87 12.46
C TYR A 29 -8.33 -22.61 13.27
N ASP A 30 -7.51 -23.37 12.56
CA ASP A 30 -6.33 -24.02 13.11
C ASP A 30 -5.25 -22.97 13.38
N TYR A 31 -5.23 -22.45 14.62
CA TYR A 31 -4.30 -21.40 15.05
C TYR A 31 -2.87 -21.91 15.26
N GLU A 32 -2.66 -23.21 15.25
CA GLU A 32 -1.36 -23.82 15.58
C GLU A 32 -0.37 -23.77 14.44
N ASN A 33 -0.83 -23.66 13.18
CA ASN A 33 0.06 -23.70 12.02
C ASN A 33 -0.35 -22.70 10.94
N LEU A 34 0.42 -21.66 10.74
CA LEU A 34 0.31 -20.82 9.57
C LEU A 34 0.57 -21.66 8.30
N SER A 35 -0.30 -21.56 7.34
CA SER A 35 -0.18 -22.25 6.05
C SER A 35 -0.74 -21.38 4.94
N LEU A 36 -0.22 -21.54 3.73
CA LEU A 36 -0.75 -20.83 2.58
C LEU A 36 -2.17 -21.29 2.29
N ARG A 37 -3.15 -20.42 2.53
CA ARG A 37 -4.59 -20.69 2.39
C ARG A 37 -5.25 -19.98 1.22
N GLY A 38 -4.55 -19.02 0.62
CA GLY A 38 -5.08 -18.30 -0.51
C GLY A 38 -4.04 -17.46 -1.22
N ILE A 39 -4.35 -17.13 -2.46
CA ILE A 39 -3.63 -16.16 -3.27
C ILE A 39 -4.62 -15.13 -3.81
N SER A 40 -4.22 -13.88 -3.82
CA SER A 40 -5.05 -12.78 -4.27
C SER A 40 -4.30 -11.96 -5.29
N PHE A 41 -5.01 -11.49 -6.29
CA PHE A 41 -4.52 -10.57 -7.30
C PHE A 41 -5.33 -9.29 -7.22
N ASP A 42 -4.67 -8.16 -7.16
CA ASP A 42 -5.32 -6.86 -7.12
C ASP A 42 -4.73 -5.87 -8.13
N ALA A 43 -5.57 -4.93 -8.47
CA ALA A 43 -5.22 -3.75 -9.22
C ALA A 43 -5.87 -2.54 -8.55
N GLY A 44 -5.25 -1.40 -8.67
CA GLY A 44 -5.75 -0.20 -8.05
C GLY A 44 -5.10 1.06 -8.59
N ARG A 45 -5.38 2.15 -7.92
CA ARG A 45 -4.80 3.44 -8.23
C ARG A 45 -4.22 4.07 -6.97
N ILE A 46 -2.99 4.55 -7.08
CA ILE A 46 -2.30 5.28 -6.03
C ILE A 46 -2.34 6.78 -6.29
N PHE A 47 -2.41 7.54 -5.19
CA PHE A 47 -2.44 9.01 -5.16
C PHE A 47 -1.28 9.50 -4.29
N PRO A 48 -0.06 9.54 -4.84
CA PRO A 48 1.12 9.93 -4.09
C PRO A 48 1.23 11.45 -3.97
N ASN A 49 2.08 11.90 -3.03
CA ASN A 49 2.33 13.32 -2.81
C ASN A 49 3.45 13.92 -3.68
N ASN A 50 4.26 13.09 -4.36
CA ASN A 50 5.46 13.56 -5.06
C ASN A 50 5.64 13.02 -6.50
N VAL A 51 4.79 12.11 -6.94
CA VAL A 51 4.70 11.65 -8.33
C VAL A 51 3.25 11.75 -8.81
N ASP A 52 3.01 11.59 -10.09
CA ASP A 52 1.66 11.58 -10.64
C ASP A 52 0.89 10.34 -10.18
N SER A 53 -0.44 10.47 -10.10
CA SER A 53 -1.30 9.33 -9.77
C SER A 53 -1.19 8.24 -10.84
N THR A 54 -0.97 7.00 -10.42
CA THR A 54 -0.74 5.88 -11.33
C THR A 54 -1.43 4.61 -10.87
N ASP A 55 -1.43 3.62 -11.74
CA ASP A 55 -2.00 2.32 -11.43
C ASP A 55 -0.97 1.44 -10.70
N VAL A 56 -1.47 0.57 -9.83
CA VAL A 56 -0.68 -0.40 -9.06
C VAL A 56 -1.24 -1.79 -9.27
N LEU A 57 -0.35 -2.76 -9.36
CA LEU A 57 -0.69 -4.18 -9.42
C LEU A 57 -0.10 -4.88 -8.20
N GLY A 58 -0.81 -5.87 -7.68
CA GLY A 58 -0.36 -6.61 -6.51
C GLY A 58 -0.75 -8.08 -6.51
N VAL A 59 0.04 -8.82 -5.77
CA VAL A 59 -0.22 -10.22 -5.40
C VAL A 59 -0.10 -10.33 -3.89
N ARG A 60 -1.10 -10.95 -3.24
CA ARG A 60 -1.11 -11.17 -1.79
C ARG A 60 -1.33 -12.64 -1.48
N PHE A 61 -0.76 -13.08 -0.38
CA PHE A 61 -0.82 -14.45 0.08
C PHE A 61 -1.54 -14.50 1.43
N ASP A 62 -2.59 -15.28 1.56
CA ASP A 62 -3.25 -15.51 2.83
C ASP A 62 -2.54 -16.66 3.55
N LEU A 63 -1.85 -16.36 4.64
CA LEU A 63 -1.18 -17.36 5.48
C LEU A 63 -2.09 -17.94 6.57
N GLY A 64 -3.35 -17.51 6.60
CA GLY A 64 -4.30 -17.94 7.60
C GLY A 64 -4.26 -17.11 8.87
N PHE A 65 -4.86 -17.62 9.93
CA PHE A 65 -5.16 -16.87 11.15
C PHE A 65 -4.20 -17.20 12.27
N LEU A 66 -3.69 -16.16 12.93
CA LEU A 66 -2.92 -16.25 14.17
C LEU A 66 -3.81 -16.28 15.43
N GLY A 67 -5.08 -15.95 15.28
CA GLY A 67 -6.05 -15.89 16.36
C GLY A 67 -7.44 -15.56 15.81
N PRO A 68 -8.49 -15.54 16.64
CA PRO A 68 -9.85 -15.29 16.18
C PRO A 68 -9.95 -14.02 15.34
N GLY A 69 -10.24 -14.17 14.06
CA GLY A 69 -10.37 -13.06 13.11
C GLY A 69 -9.08 -12.37 12.70
N PHE A 70 -7.92 -12.69 13.27
CA PHE A 70 -6.65 -12.03 12.95
C PHE A 70 -5.81 -12.88 12.00
N ARG A 71 -5.61 -12.39 10.77
CA ARG A 71 -4.86 -13.08 9.71
C ARG A 71 -3.60 -12.33 9.30
N LEU A 72 -2.64 -13.06 8.71
CA LEU A 72 -1.41 -12.52 8.12
C LEU A 72 -1.47 -12.59 6.60
N ILE A 73 -1.14 -11.47 5.97
CA ILE A 73 -1.19 -11.28 4.52
C ILE A 73 0.13 -10.68 4.03
N PRO A 74 1.16 -11.49 3.73
CA PRO A 74 2.30 -10.99 2.95
C PRO A 74 1.87 -10.66 1.52
N GLY A 75 2.52 -9.67 0.93
CA GLY A 75 2.21 -9.22 -0.42
C GLY A 75 3.39 -8.62 -1.16
N VAL A 76 3.27 -8.59 -2.48
CA VAL A 76 4.18 -7.89 -3.37
C VAL A 76 3.35 -7.02 -4.29
N SER A 77 3.73 -5.77 -4.48
CA SER A 77 3.07 -4.89 -5.43
C SER A 77 4.09 -4.01 -6.17
N TYR A 78 3.67 -3.52 -7.33
CA TYR A 78 4.51 -2.72 -8.21
C TYR A 78 3.71 -1.60 -8.85
N TRP A 79 4.34 -0.43 -8.93
CA TRP A 79 3.84 0.69 -9.69
C TRP A 79 4.98 1.46 -10.35
N THR A 80 4.65 2.24 -11.37
CA THR A 80 5.55 3.20 -12.02
C THR A 80 4.79 4.49 -12.30
N SER A 81 5.46 5.62 -12.15
CA SER A 81 4.87 6.95 -12.38
C SER A 81 5.96 7.96 -12.70
N THR A 82 5.54 9.06 -13.30
CA THR A 82 6.41 10.20 -13.60
C THR A 82 6.46 11.17 -12.42
N MET A 83 7.65 11.67 -12.09
CA MET A 83 7.82 12.68 -11.05
C MET A 83 7.13 13.99 -11.45
N THR A 84 6.46 14.62 -10.50
CA THR A 84 5.87 15.94 -10.74
C THR A 84 6.97 16.98 -11.01
N GLN A 85 6.70 17.95 -11.87
CA GLN A 85 7.66 19.00 -12.21
C GLN A 85 8.20 19.75 -10.99
N SER A 86 7.38 19.90 -9.94
CA SER A 86 7.81 20.52 -8.69
C SER A 86 8.84 19.69 -7.93
N GLN A 87 8.81 18.36 -8.04
CA GLN A 87 9.78 17.48 -7.42
C GLN A 87 11.06 17.40 -8.24
N VAL A 88 10.95 17.40 -9.57
CA VAL A 88 12.12 17.51 -10.46
C VAL A 88 12.89 18.80 -10.14
N GLY A 89 12.22 19.94 -10.08
CA GLY A 89 12.88 21.21 -9.74
C GLY A 89 13.51 21.25 -8.33
N ARG A 90 12.94 20.50 -7.36
CA ARG A 90 13.60 20.32 -6.04
C ARG A 90 14.85 19.47 -6.13
N LEU A 91 14.82 18.42 -6.94
CA LEU A 91 15.98 17.56 -7.17
C LEU A 91 17.09 18.36 -7.87
N GLU A 92 16.78 19.11 -8.91
CA GLU A 92 17.70 20.00 -9.61
C GLU A 92 18.37 20.97 -8.63
N SER A 93 17.59 21.62 -7.77
CA SER A 93 18.12 22.53 -6.75
C SER A 93 19.05 21.84 -5.75
N ARG A 94 18.77 20.58 -5.37
CA ARG A 94 19.64 19.79 -4.48
C ARG A 94 20.94 19.40 -5.16
N VAL A 95 20.88 18.98 -6.42
CA VAL A 95 22.07 18.64 -7.22
C VAL A 95 22.96 19.86 -7.43
N ASP A 96 22.38 21.02 -7.75
CA ASP A 96 23.13 22.29 -7.88
C ASP A 96 23.81 22.69 -6.56
N ALA A 97 23.12 22.55 -5.43
CA ALA A 97 23.67 22.80 -4.11
C ALA A 97 24.84 21.87 -3.76
N LEU A 98 24.71 20.56 -4.09
CA LEU A 98 25.78 19.59 -3.93
C LEU A 98 26.99 19.93 -4.79
N ASN A 99 26.80 20.26 -6.06
CA ASN A 99 27.84 20.64 -7.00
C ASN A 99 28.58 21.91 -6.49
N ALA A 100 27.83 22.92 -6.05
CA ALA A 100 28.42 24.14 -5.47
C ALA A 100 29.23 23.86 -4.20
N SER A 101 28.77 22.94 -3.34
CA SER A 101 29.49 22.55 -2.12
C SER A 101 30.84 21.85 -2.39
N GLN A 102 30.95 21.21 -3.57
CA GLN A 102 32.18 20.58 -4.06
C GLN A 102 33.07 21.50 -4.89
N GLY A 103 32.75 22.80 -4.97
CA GLY A 103 33.51 23.80 -5.72
C GLY A 103 33.20 23.82 -7.22
N GLY A 104 32.16 23.10 -7.67
CA GLY A 104 31.65 23.17 -9.02
C GLY A 104 30.82 24.44 -9.26
N SER A 105 30.61 24.78 -10.52
CA SER A 105 29.68 25.83 -10.93
C SER A 105 28.48 25.22 -11.64
N PRO A 106 27.26 25.69 -11.38
CA PRO A 106 26.10 25.22 -12.11
C PRO A 106 26.25 25.54 -13.61
N PRO A 107 25.67 24.72 -14.50
CA PRO A 107 25.68 24.96 -15.92
C PRO A 107 24.97 26.28 -16.26
N PRO A 108 25.39 26.99 -17.33
CA PRO A 108 24.68 28.18 -17.79
C PRO A 108 23.22 27.83 -18.13
N GLY A 109 22.28 28.48 -17.45
CA GLY A 109 20.84 28.20 -17.62
C GLY A 109 20.22 27.28 -16.55
N GLY A 110 21.03 26.76 -15.60
CA GLY A 110 20.59 25.81 -14.58
C GLY A 110 20.65 24.36 -15.05
N LEU A 111 20.45 23.45 -14.12
CA LEU A 111 20.33 22.02 -14.41
C LEU A 111 18.91 21.72 -14.90
N ASP A 112 18.79 21.01 -16.02
CA ASP A 112 17.52 20.50 -16.54
C ASP A 112 17.61 18.96 -16.61
N LEU A 113 16.93 18.29 -15.68
CA LEU A 113 16.88 16.83 -15.62
C LEU A 113 15.77 16.24 -16.50
N GLY A 114 14.90 17.10 -17.05
CA GLY A 114 13.81 16.66 -17.91
C GLY A 114 12.76 15.83 -17.17
N THR A 115 12.23 14.82 -17.85
CA THR A 115 11.24 13.89 -17.29
C THR A 115 11.95 12.75 -16.58
N ILE A 116 11.52 12.47 -15.35
CA ILE A 116 12.04 11.36 -14.54
C ILE A 116 10.89 10.44 -14.20
N ASP A 117 11.03 9.18 -14.55
CA ASP A 117 10.11 8.12 -14.16
C ASP A 117 10.61 7.48 -12.86
N ARG A 118 9.69 7.14 -11.99
CA ARG A 118 9.94 6.47 -10.73
C ARG A 118 9.11 5.22 -10.63
N SER A 119 9.75 4.12 -10.27
CA SER A 119 9.07 2.86 -9.99
C SER A 119 9.34 2.40 -8.57
N ASP A 120 8.45 1.57 -8.03
CA ASP A 120 8.56 1.02 -6.69
C ASP A 120 8.09 -0.42 -6.67
N LEU A 121 8.97 -1.31 -6.25
CA LEU A 121 8.64 -2.69 -5.91
C LEU A 121 8.47 -2.77 -4.39
N ILE A 122 7.28 -3.13 -3.95
CA ILE A 122 6.89 -3.14 -2.55
C ILE A 122 6.71 -4.57 -2.08
N VAL A 123 7.37 -4.93 -1.00
CA VAL A 123 7.14 -6.19 -0.27
C VAL A 123 6.51 -5.83 1.07
N SER A 124 5.33 -6.34 1.37
CA SER A 124 4.60 -6.03 2.60
C SER A 124 4.28 -7.26 3.43
N LEU A 125 4.10 -7.04 4.73
CA LEU A 125 3.54 -8.01 5.66
C LEU A 125 2.46 -7.29 6.47
N ASP A 126 1.21 -7.66 6.23
CA ASP A 126 0.04 -7.02 6.78
C ASP A 126 -0.66 -7.95 7.79
N GLY A 127 -0.97 -7.43 8.97
CA GLY A 127 -1.90 -8.04 9.92
C GLY A 127 -3.29 -7.46 9.73
N GLN A 128 -4.28 -8.29 9.53
CA GLN A 128 -5.66 -7.87 9.29
C GLN A 128 -6.61 -8.55 10.27
N TYR A 129 -7.51 -7.78 10.85
CA TYR A 129 -8.63 -8.31 11.60
C TYR A 129 -9.89 -8.33 10.74
N LEU A 130 -10.58 -9.46 10.70
CA LEU A 130 -11.73 -9.74 9.86
C LEU A 130 -13.00 -9.88 10.72
N TRP A 131 -14.08 -9.19 10.30
CA TRP A 131 -15.40 -9.29 10.92
C TRP A 131 -16.44 -9.69 9.90
N SER A 132 -17.34 -10.56 10.27
CA SER A 132 -18.57 -10.77 9.50
C SER A 132 -19.52 -9.58 9.73
N VAL A 133 -20.12 -9.09 8.65
CA VAL A 133 -21.14 -8.04 8.70
C VAL A 133 -22.42 -8.55 8.01
N PRO A 134 -23.58 -7.88 8.24
CA PRO A 134 -24.82 -8.27 7.54
C PRO A 134 -24.64 -8.40 6.03
N LEU A 135 -25.49 -9.15 5.37
CA LEU A 135 -25.49 -9.42 3.92
C LEU A 135 -24.40 -10.39 3.44
N GLY A 136 -23.77 -11.15 4.32
CA GLY A 136 -22.74 -12.12 3.95
C GLY A 136 -21.42 -11.47 3.52
N LEU A 137 -21.19 -10.22 3.90
CA LEU A 137 -19.95 -9.50 3.67
C LEU A 137 -18.99 -9.71 4.85
N PHE A 138 -17.71 -9.54 4.57
CA PHE A 138 -16.70 -9.41 5.59
C PHE A 138 -16.08 -8.00 5.51
N PHE A 139 -16.00 -7.34 6.65
CA PHE A 139 -15.20 -6.13 6.81
C PHE A 139 -13.84 -6.52 7.37
N TRP A 140 -12.78 -5.89 6.90
CA TRP A 140 -11.46 -6.06 7.47
C TRP A 140 -10.78 -4.72 7.70
N ALA A 141 -9.95 -4.66 8.72
CA ALA A 141 -9.05 -3.53 8.97
C ALA A 141 -7.71 -4.08 9.45
N GLY A 142 -6.64 -3.38 9.16
CA GLY A 142 -5.32 -3.85 9.51
C GLY A 142 -4.23 -2.81 9.35
N ALA A 143 -3.04 -3.22 9.73
CA ALA A 143 -1.82 -2.46 9.58
C ALA A 143 -0.68 -3.40 9.19
N GLY A 144 0.38 -2.84 8.60
CA GLY A 144 1.50 -3.64 8.15
C GLY A 144 2.79 -2.84 8.03
N LEU A 145 3.84 -3.59 7.79
CA LEU A 145 5.16 -3.08 7.45
C LEU A 145 5.45 -3.38 5.98
N SER A 146 6.18 -2.49 5.34
CA SER A 146 6.57 -2.63 3.94
C SER A 146 8.05 -2.33 3.75
N ALA A 147 8.66 -3.02 2.81
CA ALA A 147 9.96 -2.69 2.24
C ALA A 147 9.75 -2.22 0.82
N HIS A 148 10.30 -1.07 0.49
CA HIS A 148 10.17 -0.40 -0.78
C HIS A 148 11.52 -0.41 -1.49
N PHE A 149 11.53 -0.75 -2.76
CA PHE A 149 12.69 -0.71 -3.63
C PHE A 149 12.37 0.26 -4.75
N LEU A 150 12.79 1.50 -4.53
CA LEU A 150 12.55 2.63 -5.41
C LEU A 150 13.66 2.70 -6.45
N ASN A 151 13.29 2.91 -7.70
CA ASN A 151 14.19 3.13 -8.81
C ASN A 151 13.74 4.36 -9.60
N GLY A 152 14.69 5.19 -10.00
CA GLY A 152 14.45 6.36 -10.83
C GLY A 152 15.19 6.26 -12.15
N SER A 153 14.53 6.59 -13.26
CA SER A 153 15.09 6.56 -14.59
C SER A 153 14.70 7.79 -15.40
N GLY A 154 15.53 8.18 -16.36
CA GLY A 154 15.25 9.31 -17.24
C GLY A 154 16.43 9.62 -18.17
N ALA A 155 16.17 10.16 -19.34
CA ALA A 155 17.18 10.37 -20.39
C ALA A 155 18.41 11.20 -19.94
N SER A 156 18.22 12.11 -18.99
CA SER A 156 19.31 12.95 -18.43
C SER A 156 19.86 12.41 -17.10
N VAL A 157 19.31 11.30 -16.60
CA VAL A 157 19.61 10.75 -15.27
C VAL A 157 20.35 9.42 -15.40
N ASP A 158 19.99 8.59 -16.37
CA ASP A 158 20.53 7.24 -16.56
C ASP A 158 22.06 7.28 -16.72
N GLY A 159 22.77 6.43 -15.97
CA GLY A 159 24.22 6.35 -15.96
C GLY A 159 24.93 7.51 -15.24
N THR A 160 24.20 8.33 -14.49
CA THR A 160 24.74 9.43 -13.72
C THR A 160 24.61 9.17 -12.22
N PHE A 161 25.36 9.92 -11.39
CA PHE A 161 25.20 9.87 -9.94
C PHE A 161 23.78 10.26 -9.44
N VAL A 162 22.98 10.89 -10.29
CA VAL A 162 21.60 11.27 -9.96
C VAL A 162 20.71 10.04 -9.94
N GLU A 163 20.94 9.05 -10.81
CA GLU A 163 20.28 7.74 -10.77
C GLU A 163 20.54 7.07 -9.41
N ASP A 164 21.79 6.99 -8.98
CA ASP A 164 22.16 6.42 -7.67
C ASP A 164 21.49 7.14 -6.48
N LEU A 165 21.17 8.44 -6.62
CA LEU A 165 20.44 9.19 -5.60
C LEU A 165 18.94 8.89 -5.58
N LEU A 166 18.38 8.46 -6.71
CA LEU A 166 16.97 8.11 -6.87
C LEU A 166 16.70 6.66 -6.47
N ASP A 167 17.70 5.79 -6.64
CA ASP A 167 17.64 4.41 -6.25
C ASP A 167 17.80 4.30 -4.74
N SER A 168 16.77 3.79 -4.11
CA SER A 168 16.77 3.67 -2.65
C SER A 168 15.93 2.51 -2.18
N ALA A 169 16.33 1.94 -1.05
CA ALA A 169 15.50 1.02 -0.30
C ALA A 169 15.03 1.69 0.99
N GLY A 170 13.75 1.51 1.30
CA GLY A 170 13.13 2.12 2.47
C GLY A 170 12.17 1.17 3.18
N ALA A 171 11.89 1.48 4.45
CA ALA A 171 10.86 0.80 5.22
C ALA A 171 9.66 1.72 5.36
N GLY A 172 8.46 1.16 5.12
CA GLY A 172 7.19 1.84 5.25
C GLY A 172 6.30 1.21 6.32
N PHE A 173 5.29 1.96 6.68
CA PHE A 173 4.21 1.53 7.55
C PHE A 173 2.88 1.83 6.86
N ASN A 174 1.95 0.88 6.92
CA ASN A 174 0.64 1.09 6.33
C ASN A 174 -0.50 0.81 7.30
N VAL A 175 -1.64 1.45 7.02
CA VAL A 175 -2.93 1.12 7.60
C VAL A 175 -3.93 0.95 6.47
N GLN A 176 -4.83 -0.01 6.62
CA GLN A 176 -5.75 -0.38 5.57
C GLN A 176 -7.08 -0.87 6.12
N ALA A 177 -8.12 -0.75 5.32
CA ALA A 177 -9.44 -1.29 5.62
C ALA A 177 -10.14 -1.65 4.32
N GLY A 178 -11.14 -2.52 4.40
CA GLY A 178 -11.90 -2.87 3.21
C GLY A 178 -13.01 -3.87 3.47
N LEU A 179 -13.59 -4.31 2.37
CA LEU A 179 -14.67 -5.27 2.34
C LEU A 179 -14.26 -6.48 1.50
N GLU A 180 -14.75 -7.64 1.90
CA GLU A 180 -14.69 -8.87 1.11
C GLU A 180 -16.12 -9.39 0.89
N TYR A 181 -16.39 -9.79 -0.35
CA TYR A 181 -17.65 -10.42 -0.76
C TYR A 181 -17.35 -11.83 -1.29
N PRO A 182 -17.86 -12.88 -0.66
CA PRO A 182 -17.73 -14.25 -1.16
C PRO A 182 -18.59 -14.42 -2.41
N ILE A 183 -17.94 -14.58 -3.57
CA ILE A 183 -18.62 -14.91 -4.84
C ILE A 183 -18.93 -16.41 -4.86
N SER A 184 -18.04 -17.20 -4.30
CA SER A 184 -18.18 -18.64 -4.12
C SER A 184 -17.37 -19.11 -2.92
N ASP A 185 -17.44 -20.41 -2.58
CA ASP A 185 -16.67 -21.00 -1.48
C ASP A 185 -15.15 -20.82 -1.62
N ARG A 186 -14.67 -20.57 -2.84
CA ARG A 186 -13.23 -20.46 -3.15
C ARG A 186 -12.81 -19.12 -3.70
N VAL A 187 -13.75 -18.24 -4.04
CA VAL A 187 -13.45 -16.96 -4.68
C VAL A 187 -14.12 -15.84 -3.92
N ARG A 188 -13.34 -14.85 -3.55
CA ARG A 188 -13.80 -13.61 -2.91
C ARG A 188 -13.39 -12.41 -3.72
N LEU A 189 -14.30 -11.49 -3.92
CA LEU A 189 -14.01 -10.13 -4.36
C LEU A 189 -13.67 -9.31 -3.13
N TYR A 190 -12.61 -8.54 -3.18
CA TYR A 190 -12.27 -7.62 -2.10
C TYR A 190 -11.86 -6.27 -2.64
N GLY A 191 -11.92 -5.26 -1.78
CA GLY A 191 -11.41 -3.94 -2.10
C GLY A 191 -11.44 -3.01 -0.90
N GLY A 192 -10.63 -1.97 -0.98
CA GLY A 192 -10.55 -0.96 0.06
C GLY A 192 -9.35 -0.02 -0.09
N PRO A 193 -9.32 1.05 0.72
CA PRO A 193 -8.20 1.96 0.83
C PRO A 193 -7.06 1.37 1.67
N LYS A 194 -5.85 1.73 1.28
CA LYS A 194 -4.62 1.56 2.04
C LYS A 194 -3.90 2.92 2.09
N PHE A 195 -3.45 3.31 3.24
CA PHE A 195 -2.63 4.48 3.47
C PHE A 195 -1.21 4.03 3.78
N GLU A 196 -0.24 4.50 3.01
CA GLU A 196 1.17 4.12 3.12
C GLU A 196 2.03 5.32 3.51
N LEU A 197 2.92 5.11 4.46
CA LEU A 197 3.90 6.08 4.94
C LEU A 197 5.31 5.52 4.71
N LEU A 198 6.09 6.18 3.87
CA LEU A 198 7.47 5.82 3.56
C LEU A 198 8.31 7.11 3.53
N GLY A 199 8.99 7.46 4.61
CA GLY A 199 9.83 8.65 4.65
C GLY A 199 9.13 9.88 4.10
N ASP A 200 9.63 10.40 2.97
CA ASP A 200 9.07 11.55 2.27
C ASP A 200 7.91 11.20 1.31
N LEU A 201 7.68 9.90 1.05
CA LEU A 201 6.61 9.41 0.18
C LEU A 201 5.42 8.96 1.02
N THR A 202 4.30 9.61 0.81
CA THR A 202 3.02 9.26 1.43
C THR A 202 1.98 9.15 0.34
N TYR A 203 1.16 8.08 0.38
CA TYR A 203 0.09 7.93 -0.59
C TYR A 203 -1.12 7.19 -0.02
N VAL A 204 -2.26 7.45 -0.64
CA VAL A 204 -3.46 6.63 -0.52
C VAL A 204 -3.52 5.72 -1.74
N ASP A 205 -3.90 4.50 -1.51
CA ASP A 205 -4.03 3.45 -2.51
C ASP A 205 -5.46 2.91 -2.43
N LEU A 206 -6.15 2.86 -3.55
CA LEU A 206 -7.49 2.25 -3.67
C LEU A 206 -7.37 1.03 -4.55
N ARG A 207 -7.61 -0.17 -3.99
CA ARG A 207 -7.49 -1.43 -4.70
C ARG A 207 -8.77 -2.23 -4.71
N VAL A 208 -8.91 -3.02 -5.76
CA VAL A 208 -9.90 -4.08 -5.89
C VAL A 208 -9.19 -5.33 -6.41
N GLY A 209 -9.61 -6.50 -5.94
CA GLY A 209 -8.96 -7.75 -6.32
C GLY A 209 -9.84 -8.96 -6.10
N LEU A 210 -9.33 -10.09 -6.56
CA LEU A 210 -9.91 -11.40 -6.37
C LEU A 210 -8.98 -12.26 -5.53
N SER A 211 -9.54 -12.90 -4.53
CA SER A 211 -8.85 -13.89 -3.70
C SER A 211 -9.34 -15.29 -4.05
N PHE A 212 -8.39 -16.17 -4.28
CA PHE A 212 -8.63 -17.61 -4.45
C PHE A 212 -8.22 -18.30 -3.17
N ILE A 213 -9.17 -18.97 -2.50
CA ILE A 213 -8.98 -19.54 -1.17
C ILE A 213 -9.09 -21.06 -1.26
N TRP A 214 -8.22 -21.74 -0.53
CA TRP A 214 -8.23 -23.20 -0.35
C TRP A 214 -7.93 -23.55 1.11
N GLY A 215 -8.26 -24.77 1.52
CA GLY A 215 -8.07 -25.23 2.89
C GLY A 215 -9.34 -25.18 3.75
N SER A 216 -9.18 -25.26 5.06
CA SER A 216 -10.30 -25.43 6.01
C SER A 216 -11.30 -24.26 6.09
N LEU A 217 -10.95 -23.10 5.57
CA LEU A 217 -11.87 -21.95 5.46
C LEU A 217 -13.05 -22.21 4.52
N ALA A 218 -12.88 -23.10 3.53
CA ALA A 218 -13.97 -23.50 2.64
C ALA A 218 -14.88 -24.55 3.26
N GLN A 219 -14.45 -25.24 4.32
CA GLN A 219 -15.19 -26.34 4.94
C GLN A 219 -16.01 -25.93 6.17
N GLY A 220 -15.70 -24.79 6.79
CA GLY A 220 -16.44 -24.27 7.96
C GLY A 220 -17.85 -23.76 7.67
N GLU A 221 -18.20 -23.55 6.40
CA GLU A 221 -19.53 -23.05 5.99
C GLU A 221 -20.57 -24.18 5.75
N ALA A 222 -20.20 -25.45 5.93
CA ALA A 222 -21.07 -26.59 5.61
C ALA A 222 -21.55 -27.37 6.84
N ARG A 223 -21.72 -26.74 8.02
CA ARG A 223 -22.38 -27.36 9.18
C ARG A 223 -23.39 -26.45 9.83
#